data_025ceab1334ac0328bf12ba18604c574
#
_entry.id   025ceab1334ac0328bf12ba18604c574
#
_cell.length_a   1.000
_cell.length_b   1.000
_cell.length_c   1.000
_cell.angle_alpha   90.00
_cell.angle_beta   90.00
_cell.angle_gamma   90.00
#
_symmetry.space_group_name_H-M   'P 1'
#
loop_
_entity.id
_entity.type
_entity.pdbx_description
1 polymer ?
#
loop_
_entity_poly.entity_id
_entity_poly.type
_entity_poly.pdbx_seq_one_letter_code
_entity_poly.pdbx_strand_id
1 'polypeptide(L)'
;MRNDIKTGYRIFQVVIFSALLLILGGVVGFRVAKGQNVPVVTPVLSRFPQFSRLVELEKPEDFSKVEFSQFWDVWRRLENNYVDPEKLDAKKMVYGAIQGMTSAIGDPYTVYLPPEEQKRSVEDLQGSFDGVGIQLGYKNQTLAVVAPLKGMPAEKAGVQAGDYIIRIRDEQKSIDRETTGITLPEAVNLIRGKRGTTVHLTFLKEGGTPVEKPLIRETIIVPSVELEFVEQDGSSVAHLMLSKFGDRTQDEWDDAVRKILAENQKKKLQGIVLDLRNNPGGYLQTSVDLASDFIDKGLVVTQKGRYQEERYTTTRKARLLEIPVVALVNKGTASASEILAGAIRDQNKVKIIGEKTFGKGTVQDAMDDLGGGAGLHVTIAKWLLPSGDWIHEKGITPEIEALDNAETMDVDEALQKAMEAL
;
A
#
# COMPACT_ATOMS: atom_id res chain seq x y z
N MET A 1 -4.32 65.57 -35.91
CA MET A 1 -4.12 64.78 -37.16
C MET A 1 -3.03 63.68 -37.11
N ARG A 2 -1.84 63.90 -36.51
CA ARG A 2 -0.76 62.85 -36.51
C ARG A 2 -0.94 61.71 -35.49
N ASN A 3 -1.74 61.93 -34.44
CA ASN A 3 -2.05 60.91 -33.43
C ASN A 3 -3.20 59.96 -33.84
N ASP A 4 -4.17 60.43 -34.58
CA ASP A 4 -5.32 59.73 -35.05
C ASP A 4 -4.95 58.64 -36.08
N ILE A 5 -3.96 58.91 -36.94
CA ILE A 5 -3.45 57.97 -37.93
C ILE A 5 -2.70 56.79 -37.26
N LYS A 6 -1.94 57.06 -36.19
CA LYS A 6 -1.23 55.97 -35.43
C LYS A 6 -2.20 55.11 -34.68
N THR A 7 -3.28 55.63 -34.15
CA THR A 7 -4.32 54.87 -33.44
C THR A 7 -5.13 54.04 -34.43
N GLY A 8 -5.51 54.60 -35.59
CA GLY A 8 -6.17 53.86 -36.66
C GLY A 8 -5.34 52.68 -37.19
N TYR A 9 -4.04 52.88 -37.37
CA TYR A 9 -3.12 51.84 -37.83
C TYR A 9 -2.93 50.72 -36.78
N ARG A 10 -2.87 51.05 -35.49
CA ARG A 10 -2.83 50.05 -34.41
C ARG A 10 -4.12 49.24 -34.32
N ILE A 11 -5.27 49.86 -34.43
CA ILE A 11 -6.56 49.17 -34.45
C ILE A 11 -6.64 48.23 -35.66
N PHE A 12 -6.23 48.70 -36.84
CA PHE A 12 -6.18 47.87 -38.04
C PHE A 12 -5.25 46.66 -37.91
N GLN A 13 -4.07 46.81 -37.29
CA GLN A 13 -3.15 45.72 -37.00
C GLN A 13 -3.75 44.71 -36.03
N VAL A 14 -4.42 45.17 -34.96
CA VAL A 14 -5.08 44.27 -33.98
C VAL A 14 -6.22 43.48 -34.64
N VAL A 15 -7.03 44.13 -35.49
CA VAL A 15 -8.13 43.47 -36.19
C VAL A 15 -7.61 42.40 -37.16
N ILE A 16 -6.57 42.70 -37.95
CA ILE A 16 -5.95 41.74 -38.86
C ILE A 16 -5.33 40.59 -38.09
N PHE A 17 -4.63 40.84 -36.98
CA PHE A 17 -4.00 39.80 -36.18
C PHE A 17 -5.06 38.92 -35.53
N SER A 18 -6.14 39.48 -35.01
CA SER A 18 -7.26 38.72 -34.46
C SER A 18 -7.98 37.86 -35.51
N ALA A 19 -8.19 38.37 -36.71
CA ALA A 19 -8.76 37.62 -37.83
C ALA A 19 -7.86 36.47 -38.28
N LEU A 20 -6.55 36.69 -38.34
CA LEU A 20 -5.56 35.62 -38.62
C LEU A 20 -5.55 34.55 -37.56
N LEU A 21 -5.62 34.91 -36.26
CA LEU A 21 -5.72 33.97 -35.18
C LEU A 21 -7.01 33.13 -35.24
N LEU A 22 -8.14 33.73 -35.58
CA LEU A 22 -9.42 33.04 -35.77
C LEU A 22 -9.38 32.07 -36.95
N ILE A 23 -8.80 32.49 -38.10
CA ILE A 23 -8.63 31.61 -39.26
C ILE A 23 -7.68 30.44 -38.96
N LEU A 24 -6.54 30.74 -38.33
CA LEU A 24 -5.59 29.69 -37.90
C LEU A 24 -6.22 28.71 -36.88
N GLY A 25 -6.93 29.27 -35.89
CA GLY A 25 -7.67 28.47 -34.90
C GLY A 25 -8.76 27.60 -35.53
N GLY A 26 -9.51 28.19 -36.51
CA GLY A 26 -10.51 27.45 -37.25
C GLY A 26 -9.94 26.32 -38.12
N VAL A 27 -8.83 26.56 -38.83
CA VAL A 27 -8.16 25.56 -39.67
C VAL A 27 -7.54 24.45 -38.80
N VAL A 28 -6.90 24.83 -37.70
CA VAL A 28 -6.32 23.89 -36.74
C VAL A 28 -7.44 23.07 -36.10
N GLY A 29 -8.50 23.69 -35.59
CA GLY A 29 -9.67 23.05 -35.01
C GLY A 29 -10.36 22.09 -35.96
N PHE A 30 -10.52 22.47 -37.24
CA PHE A 30 -11.12 21.62 -38.27
C PHE A 30 -10.26 20.39 -38.60
N ARG A 31 -8.93 20.54 -38.66
CA ARG A 31 -8.00 19.42 -38.89
C ARG A 31 -7.93 18.48 -37.70
N VAL A 32 -7.91 19.02 -36.48
CA VAL A 32 -7.97 18.23 -35.24
C VAL A 32 -9.29 17.47 -35.14
N ALA A 33 -10.41 18.10 -35.45
CA ALA A 33 -11.73 17.44 -35.48
C ALA A 33 -11.82 16.30 -36.51
N LYS A 34 -11.00 16.35 -37.58
CA LYS A 34 -10.87 15.28 -38.59
C LYS A 34 -9.80 14.23 -38.26
N GLY A 35 -9.18 14.28 -37.07
CA GLY A 35 -8.13 13.36 -36.66
C GLY A 35 -6.82 13.49 -37.46
N GLN A 36 -6.57 14.64 -38.10
CA GLN A 36 -5.34 14.88 -38.86
C GLN A 36 -4.27 15.52 -37.97
N ASN A 37 -3.07 14.95 -37.96
CA ASN A 37 -1.94 15.52 -37.23
C ASN A 37 -1.56 16.91 -37.79
N VAL A 38 -1.51 17.91 -36.91
CA VAL A 38 -1.08 19.26 -37.23
C VAL A 38 0.32 19.46 -36.66
N PRO A 39 1.39 19.39 -37.47
CA PRO A 39 2.77 19.30 -36.98
C PRO A 39 3.28 20.52 -36.20
N VAL A 40 2.52 21.64 -36.20
CA VAL A 40 2.85 22.85 -35.43
C VAL A 40 2.21 22.87 -34.04
N VAL A 41 1.14 22.09 -33.80
CA VAL A 41 0.37 22.11 -32.55
C VAL A 41 0.91 21.06 -31.56
N THR A 42 1.35 19.91 -32.02
CA THR A 42 1.89 18.84 -31.18
C THR A 42 3.10 19.25 -30.31
N PRO A 43 4.13 19.92 -30.84
CA PRO A 43 5.27 20.34 -30.00
C PRO A 43 4.96 21.54 -29.09
N VAL A 44 3.87 22.29 -29.33
CA VAL A 44 3.46 23.39 -28.43
C VAL A 44 2.60 22.87 -27.31
N LEU A 45 1.70 21.90 -27.56
CA LEU A 45 0.85 21.29 -26.54
C LEU A 45 1.65 20.40 -25.58
N SER A 46 2.70 19.73 -26.04
CA SER A 46 3.60 18.94 -25.19
C SER A 46 4.38 19.78 -24.16
N ARG A 47 4.53 21.10 -24.39
CA ARG A 47 5.12 22.02 -23.41
C ARG A 47 4.15 22.50 -22.33
N PHE A 48 2.87 22.21 -22.48
CA PHE A 48 1.82 22.59 -21.54
C PHE A 48 0.97 21.37 -21.19
N PRO A 49 1.44 20.49 -20.27
CA PRO A 49 0.77 19.23 -19.92
C PRO A 49 -0.69 19.39 -19.45
N GLN A 50 -1.05 20.57 -18.97
CA GLN A 50 -2.45 20.88 -18.61
C GLN A 50 -3.38 21.03 -19.81
N PHE A 51 -2.87 21.31 -21.01
CA PHE A 51 -3.68 21.38 -22.25
C PHE A 51 -3.79 20.03 -22.96
N SER A 52 -2.81 19.11 -22.78
CA SER A 52 -2.92 17.75 -23.30
C SER A 52 -4.02 16.94 -22.61
N ARG A 53 -4.41 17.30 -21.38
CA ARG A 53 -5.54 16.72 -20.65
C ARG A 53 -6.92 17.14 -21.21
N LEU A 54 -7.00 18.19 -22.01
CA LEU A 54 -8.25 18.68 -22.63
C LEU A 54 -8.51 18.09 -24.01
N VAL A 55 -7.52 17.45 -24.61
CA VAL A 55 -7.64 16.80 -25.91
C VAL A 55 -7.13 15.38 -25.75
N GLU A 56 -8.02 14.40 -25.85
CA GLU A 56 -7.67 12.96 -25.92
C GLU A 56 -6.85 12.70 -27.18
N LEU A 57 -5.58 13.13 -27.21
CA LEU A 57 -4.76 13.15 -28.43
C LEU A 57 -3.90 11.91 -28.63
N GLU A 58 -3.72 11.05 -27.62
CA GLU A 58 -2.93 9.84 -27.74
C GLU A 58 -3.79 8.60 -27.53
N LYS A 59 -4.47 8.19 -28.59
CA LYS A 59 -5.03 6.83 -28.63
C LYS A 59 -3.89 5.85 -28.99
N PRO A 60 -3.78 4.70 -28.33
CA PRO A 60 -2.86 3.66 -28.72
C PRO A 60 -3.00 3.29 -30.20
N GLU A 61 -1.92 2.96 -30.89
CA GLU A 61 -1.91 2.68 -32.36
C GLU A 61 -2.92 1.59 -32.74
N ASP A 62 -3.15 0.59 -31.90
CA ASP A 62 -4.11 -0.50 -32.11
C ASP A 62 -5.57 -0.15 -31.75
N PHE A 63 -5.83 1.06 -31.26
CA PHE A 63 -7.19 1.46 -30.84
C PHE A 63 -8.19 1.54 -31.99
N SER A 64 -7.70 1.64 -33.24
CA SER A 64 -8.55 1.61 -34.44
C SER A 64 -9.30 0.28 -34.64
N LYS A 65 -8.85 -0.79 -33.98
CA LYS A 65 -9.45 -2.14 -34.04
C LYS A 65 -10.48 -2.39 -32.94
N VAL A 66 -10.63 -1.46 -31.98
CA VAL A 66 -11.53 -1.61 -30.82
C VAL A 66 -12.70 -0.63 -30.95
N GLU A 67 -13.92 -1.17 -30.99
CA GLU A 67 -15.14 -0.35 -30.98
C GLU A 67 -15.47 0.13 -29.56
N PHE A 68 -15.05 1.36 -29.26
CA PHE A 68 -15.36 1.98 -27.96
C PHE A 68 -16.82 2.47 -27.87
N SER A 69 -17.58 2.42 -28.97
CA SER A 69 -19.01 2.72 -29.03
C SER A 69 -19.82 1.89 -28.05
N GLN A 70 -19.48 0.59 -27.89
CA GLN A 70 -20.15 -0.32 -26.96
C GLN A 70 -20.04 0.13 -25.50
N PHE A 71 -18.89 0.71 -25.09
CA PHE A 71 -18.72 1.27 -23.77
C PHE A 71 -19.76 2.37 -23.47
N TRP A 72 -19.92 3.32 -24.42
CA TRP A 72 -20.88 4.40 -24.28
C TRP A 72 -22.34 3.94 -24.41
N ASP A 73 -22.59 2.88 -25.14
CA ASP A 73 -23.94 2.27 -25.22
C ASP A 73 -24.34 1.62 -23.90
N VAL A 74 -23.40 0.92 -23.24
CA VAL A 74 -23.63 0.36 -21.90
C VAL A 74 -23.86 1.48 -20.90
N TRP A 75 -23.03 2.52 -20.92
CA TRP A 75 -23.17 3.69 -20.03
C TRP A 75 -24.58 4.29 -20.14
N ARG A 76 -25.00 4.66 -21.37
CA ARG A 76 -26.34 5.24 -21.61
C ARG A 76 -27.48 4.31 -21.19
N ARG A 77 -27.33 3.00 -21.37
CA ARG A 77 -28.36 2.04 -20.95
C ARG A 77 -28.48 1.99 -19.43
N LEU A 78 -27.37 2.08 -18.70
CA LEU A 78 -27.38 2.18 -17.23
C LEU A 78 -28.07 3.47 -16.79
N GLU A 79 -27.69 4.62 -17.33
CA GLU A 79 -28.32 5.91 -16.99
C GLU A 79 -29.83 5.91 -17.26
N ASN A 80 -30.28 5.29 -18.34
CA ASN A 80 -31.70 5.34 -18.76
C ASN A 80 -32.57 4.26 -18.12
N ASN A 81 -32.01 3.13 -17.66
CA ASN A 81 -32.81 1.97 -17.31
C ASN A 81 -32.53 1.44 -15.88
N TYR A 82 -31.47 1.90 -15.20
CA TYR A 82 -31.20 1.39 -13.86
C TYR A 82 -32.27 1.85 -12.88
N VAL A 83 -32.78 0.92 -12.08
CA VAL A 83 -33.95 1.14 -11.20
C VAL A 83 -33.74 2.20 -10.11
N ASP A 84 -32.49 2.34 -9.64
CA ASP A 84 -32.12 3.29 -8.59
C ASP A 84 -31.13 4.34 -9.15
N PRO A 85 -31.58 5.35 -9.92
CA PRO A 85 -30.68 6.29 -10.60
C PRO A 85 -29.79 7.10 -9.65
N GLU A 86 -30.21 7.29 -8.41
CA GLU A 86 -29.43 7.95 -7.35
C GLU A 86 -28.18 7.16 -6.92
N LYS A 87 -28.09 5.89 -7.25
CA LYS A 87 -26.89 5.06 -7.05
C LYS A 87 -25.86 5.18 -8.16
N LEU A 88 -26.21 5.82 -9.28
CA LEU A 88 -25.30 6.02 -10.40
C LEU A 88 -24.33 7.17 -10.09
N ASP A 89 -23.10 6.81 -9.77
CA ASP A 89 -21.99 7.73 -9.55
C ASP A 89 -21.03 7.63 -10.74
N ALA A 90 -21.04 8.62 -11.61
CA ALA A 90 -20.19 8.67 -12.80
C ALA A 90 -18.71 8.48 -12.49
N LYS A 91 -18.22 9.03 -11.35
CA LYS A 91 -16.82 8.91 -10.92
C LYS A 91 -16.48 7.48 -10.53
N LYS A 92 -17.34 6.82 -9.77
CA LYS A 92 -17.18 5.40 -9.41
C LYS A 92 -17.27 4.49 -10.63
N MET A 93 -18.17 4.80 -11.58
CA MET A 93 -18.29 4.04 -12.82
C MET A 93 -17.03 4.12 -13.67
N VAL A 94 -16.41 5.31 -13.79
CA VAL A 94 -15.11 5.49 -14.47
C VAL A 94 -14.00 4.72 -13.75
N TYR A 95 -13.93 4.79 -12.44
CA TYR A 95 -12.92 4.03 -11.67
C TYR A 95 -13.11 2.51 -11.87
N GLY A 96 -14.34 2.03 -11.81
CA GLY A 96 -14.65 0.62 -12.05
C GLY A 96 -14.28 0.16 -13.47
N ALA A 97 -14.47 1.02 -14.48
CA ALA A 97 -14.05 0.73 -15.84
C ALA A 97 -12.52 0.60 -15.98
N ILE A 98 -11.76 1.49 -15.33
CA ILE A 98 -10.28 1.43 -15.31
C ILE A 98 -9.80 0.19 -14.54
N GLN A 99 -10.43 -0.14 -13.41
CA GLN A 99 -10.16 -1.37 -12.67
C GLN A 99 -10.45 -2.62 -13.51
N GLY A 100 -11.54 -2.63 -14.26
CA GLY A 100 -11.85 -3.69 -15.21
C GLY A 100 -10.80 -3.85 -16.30
N MET A 101 -10.28 -2.74 -16.83
CA MET A 101 -9.21 -2.74 -17.82
C MET A 101 -7.90 -3.34 -17.26
N THR A 102 -7.49 -2.97 -16.05
CA THR A 102 -6.29 -3.56 -15.43
C THR A 102 -6.49 -5.04 -15.10
N SER A 103 -7.67 -5.43 -14.61
CA SER A 103 -8.01 -6.82 -14.32
C SER A 103 -8.00 -7.72 -15.57
N ALA A 104 -8.31 -7.16 -16.75
CA ALA A 104 -8.30 -7.90 -18.02
C ALA A 104 -6.90 -8.38 -18.44
N ILE A 105 -5.82 -7.85 -17.83
CA ILE A 105 -4.45 -8.33 -18.03
C ILE A 105 -4.26 -9.74 -17.45
N GLY A 106 -5.07 -10.13 -16.44
CA GLY A 106 -4.98 -11.41 -15.76
C GLY A 106 -3.87 -11.50 -14.70
N ASP A 107 -3.20 -10.39 -14.40
CA ASP A 107 -2.23 -10.28 -13.32
C ASP A 107 -2.91 -9.65 -12.08
N PRO A 108 -3.04 -10.39 -10.96
CA PRO A 108 -3.73 -9.89 -9.77
C PRO A 108 -2.96 -8.77 -9.05
N TYR A 109 -1.71 -8.52 -9.41
CA TYR A 109 -0.85 -7.51 -8.80
C TYR A 109 -0.79 -6.21 -9.63
N THR A 110 -1.22 -6.25 -10.89
CA THR A 110 -1.39 -5.05 -11.72
C THR A 110 -2.78 -4.48 -11.48
N VAL A 111 -2.85 -3.41 -10.67
CA VAL A 111 -4.12 -2.86 -10.18
C VAL A 111 -4.15 -1.34 -10.27
N TYR A 112 -5.31 -0.82 -10.68
CA TYR A 112 -5.64 0.59 -10.53
C TYR A 112 -6.27 0.83 -9.16
N LEU A 113 -5.74 1.77 -8.43
CA LEU A 113 -6.22 2.18 -7.10
C LEU A 113 -6.92 3.53 -7.21
N PRO A 114 -8.23 3.61 -6.98
CA PRO A 114 -8.91 4.88 -6.77
C PRO A 114 -8.27 5.70 -5.63
N PRO A 115 -8.48 7.02 -5.57
CA PRO A 115 -7.77 7.90 -4.62
C PRO A 115 -7.79 7.44 -3.16
N GLU A 116 -8.91 6.95 -2.69
CA GLU A 116 -9.04 6.48 -1.31
C GLU A 116 -8.28 5.16 -1.05
N GLU A 117 -8.18 4.29 -2.05
CA GLU A 117 -7.42 3.05 -1.95
C GLU A 117 -5.91 3.32 -2.06
N GLN A 118 -5.52 4.22 -2.99
CA GLN A 118 -4.13 4.66 -3.11
C GLN A 118 -3.64 5.31 -1.82
N LYS A 119 -4.44 6.21 -1.24
CA LYS A 119 -4.11 6.84 0.04
C LYS A 119 -3.87 5.80 1.14
N ARG A 120 -4.73 4.77 1.23
CA ARG A 120 -4.56 3.68 2.21
C ARG A 120 -3.29 2.88 1.97
N SER A 121 -2.99 2.56 0.71
CA SER A 121 -1.75 1.86 0.35
C SER A 121 -0.50 2.63 0.79
N VAL A 122 -0.51 3.95 0.59
CA VAL A 122 0.58 4.84 1.05
C VAL A 122 0.64 4.89 2.59
N GLU A 123 -0.48 5.10 3.28
CA GLU A 123 -0.54 5.10 4.75
C GLU A 123 -0.03 3.78 5.35
N ASP A 124 -0.35 2.66 4.72
CA ASP A 124 0.13 1.34 5.15
C ASP A 124 1.66 1.22 5.03
N LEU A 125 2.26 1.70 3.95
CA LEU A 125 3.73 1.71 3.78
C LEU A 125 4.41 2.71 4.73
N GLN A 126 3.77 3.85 4.99
CA GLN A 126 4.27 4.83 5.96
C GLN A 126 4.25 4.32 7.41
N GLY A 127 3.51 3.24 7.69
CA GLY A 127 3.35 2.71 9.05
C GLY A 127 2.62 3.67 9.99
N SER A 128 1.83 4.60 9.43
CA SER A 128 1.05 5.56 10.21
C SER A 128 -0.23 5.94 9.48
N PHE A 129 -1.29 6.17 10.23
CA PHE A 129 -2.56 6.65 9.72
C PHE A 129 -3.26 7.53 10.74
N ASP A 130 -4.16 8.40 10.29
CA ASP A 130 -4.92 9.25 11.18
C ASP A 130 -6.23 8.57 11.61
N GLY A 131 -6.43 8.46 12.93
CA GLY A 131 -7.56 7.78 13.51
C GLY A 131 -7.70 8.03 15.01
N VAL A 132 -8.49 7.20 15.67
CA VAL A 132 -8.78 7.33 17.11
C VAL A 132 -8.12 6.25 17.98
N GLY A 133 -7.37 5.32 17.37
CA GLY A 133 -6.63 4.28 18.09
C GLY A 133 -7.52 3.19 18.67
N ILE A 134 -8.33 2.55 17.83
CA ILE A 134 -9.17 1.41 18.19
C ILE A 134 -8.88 0.26 17.23
N GLN A 135 -8.56 -0.90 17.78
CA GLN A 135 -8.63 -2.15 17.04
C GLN A 135 -10.08 -2.62 17.02
N LEU A 136 -10.63 -2.77 15.81
CA LEU A 136 -12.02 -3.13 15.60
C LEU A 136 -12.18 -4.62 15.29
N GLY A 137 -13.30 -5.18 15.69
CA GLY A 137 -13.71 -6.54 15.37
C GLY A 137 -15.23 -6.69 15.52
N TYR A 138 -15.70 -7.93 15.54
CA TYR A 138 -17.09 -8.25 15.83
C TYR A 138 -17.18 -9.08 17.10
N LYS A 139 -18.18 -8.75 17.91
CA LYS A 139 -18.66 -9.58 19.03
C LYS A 139 -20.16 -9.79 18.83
N ASN A 140 -20.62 -11.03 18.76
CA ASN A 140 -22.02 -11.37 18.47
C ASN A 140 -22.57 -10.65 17.22
N GLN A 141 -21.80 -10.66 16.12
CA GLN A 141 -22.12 -10.00 14.83
C GLN A 141 -22.29 -8.47 14.91
N THR A 142 -21.97 -7.84 16.03
CA THR A 142 -22.01 -6.40 16.23
C THR A 142 -20.59 -5.84 16.25
N LEU A 143 -20.37 -4.68 15.62
CA LEU A 143 -19.08 -3.99 15.65
C LEU A 143 -18.65 -3.71 17.09
N ALA A 144 -17.43 -4.09 17.44
CA ALA A 144 -16.93 -3.97 18.82
C ALA A 144 -15.44 -3.57 18.83
N VAL A 145 -15.04 -3.04 19.98
CA VAL A 145 -13.65 -2.74 20.32
C VAL A 145 -12.96 -4.05 20.72
N VAL A 146 -11.95 -4.47 19.95
CA VAL A 146 -11.06 -5.56 20.37
C VAL A 146 -10.09 -5.05 21.42
N ALA A 147 -9.43 -3.93 21.14
CA ALA A 147 -8.58 -3.22 22.10
C ALA A 147 -8.45 -1.74 21.72
N PRO A 148 -8.44 -0.80 22.69
CA PRO A 148 -7.95 0.54 22.48
C PRO A 148 -6.40 0.49 22.44
N LEU A 149 -5.79 1.29 21.55
CA LEU A 149 -4.34 1.41 21.47
C LEU A 149 -3.82 2.33 22.58
N LYS A 150 -2.75 1.90 23.24
CA LYS A 150 -2.17 2.60 24.40
C LYS A 150 -1.76 4.03 24.03
N GLY A 151 -2.13 4.99 24.87
CA GLY A 151 -1.82 6.41 24.71
C GLY A 151 -2.65 7.12 23.64
N MET A 152 -3.57 6.44 22.94
CA MET A 152 -4.37 7.00 21.86
C MET A 152 -5.69 7.59 22.33
N PRO A 153 -6.39 8.40 21.50
CA PRO A 153 -7.60 9.11 21.88
C PRO A 153 -8.71 8.24 22.49
N ALA A 154 -8.91 7.05 21.96
CA ALA A 154 -9.93 6.14 22.46
C ALA A 154 -9.63 5.66 23.90
N GLU A 155 -8.38 5.27 24.18
CA GLU A 155 -7.98 4.88 25.53
C GLU A 155 -8.12 6.04 26.51
N LYS A 156 -7.63 7.24 26.14
CA LYS A 156 -7.76 8.48 26.94
C LYS A 156 -9.22 8.82 27.24
N ALA A 157 -10.13 8.50 26.33
CA ALA A 157 -11.57 8.68 26.52
C ALA A 157 -12.24 7.55 27.34
N GLY A 158 -11.45 6.57 27.82
CA GLY A 158 -11.96 5.45 28.64
C GLY A 158 -12.76 4.43 27.84
N VAL A 159 -12.44 4.24 26.56
CA VAL A 159 -12.93 3.11 25.74
C VAL A 159 -12.24 1.84 26.20
N GLN A 160 -12.99 0.74 26.29
CA GLN A 160 -12.49 -0.55 26.79
C GLN A 160 -12.70 -1.68 25.77
N ALA A 161 -11.90 -2.72 25.87
CA ALA A 161 -12.11 -3.94 25.11
C ALA A 161 -13.50 -4.53 25.42
N GLY A 162 -14.21 -4.96 24.38
CA GLY A 162 -15.57 -5.48 24.47
C GLY A 162 -16.69 -4.44 24.38
N ASP A 163 -16.39 -3.14 24.39
CA ASP A 163 -17.39 -2.09 24.13
C ASP A 163 -17.95 -2.25 22.70
N TYR A 164 -19.26 -2.31 22.53
CA TYR A 164 -19.90 -2.28 21.22
C TYR A 164 -19.88 -0.86 20.67
N ILE A 165 -19.72 -0.71 19.37
CA ILE A 165 -19.85 0.57 18.66
C ILE A 165 -21.14 0.50 17.86
N ILE A 166 -22.17 1.26 18.24
CA ILE A 166 -23.50 1.17 17.65
C ILE A 166 -23.84 2.31 16.69
N ARG A 167 -23.07 3.42 16.72
CA ARG A 167 -23.27 4.57 15.83
C ARG A 167 -21.97 5.32 15.62
N ILE A 168 -21.78 5.82 14.38
CA ILE A 168 -20.67 6.66 13.96
C ILE A 168 -21.24 7.95 13.40
N ARG A 169 -20.85 9.11 13.95
CA ARG A 169 -21.24 10.43 13.49
C ARG A 169 -20.01 11.30 13.25
N ASP A 170 -19.96 11.92 12.09
CA ASP A 170 -18.92 12.88 11.70
C ASP A 170 -19.56 14.05 10.98
N GLU A 171 -19.62 15.20 11.64
CA GLU A 171 -20.28 16.41 11.12
C GLU A 171 -19.57 16.97 9.88
N GLN A 172 -18.21 16.89 9.85
CA GLN A 172 -17.43 17.41 8.73
C GLN A 172 -17.62 16.59 7.46
N LYS A 173 -17.87 15.29 7.61
CA LYS A 173 -18.14 14.40 6.48
C LYS A 173 -19.63 14.22 6.20
N SER A 174 -20.52 14.88 6.97
CA SER A 174 -21.99 14.70 6.90
C SER A 174 -22.38 13.23 7.06
N ILE A 175 -21.70 12.51 7.97
CA ILE A 175 -21.96 11.12 8.28
C ILE A 175 -22.75 11.04 9.59
N ASP A 176 -23.83 10.28 9.56
CA ASP A 176 -24.57 9.83 10.74
C ASP A 176 -25.14 8.45 10.45
N ARG A 177 -24.50 7.40 10.98
CA ARG A 177 -24.78 6.03 10.59
C ARG A 177 -24.75 5.06 11.77
N GLU A 178 -25.78 4.22 11.83
CA GLU A 178 -25.80 3.03 12.69
C GLU A 178 -24.87 1.95 12.12
N THR A 179 -24.27 1.17 13.01
CA THR A 179 -23.26 0.16 12.65
C THR A 179 -23.84 -1.23 12.42
N THR A 180 -25.17 -1.39 12.49
CA THR A 180 -25.80 -2.68 12.20
C THR A 180 -25.53 -3.09 10.75
N GLY A 181 -24.93 -4.27 10.57
CA GLY A 181 -24.60 -4.82 9.24
C GLY A 181 -23.44 -4.13 8.52
N ILE A 182 -22.72 -3.22 9.17
CA ILE A 182 -21.55 -2.56 8.59
C ILE A 182 -20.37 -3.53 8.47
N THR A 183 -19.61 -3.45 7.40
CA THR A 183 -18.35 -4.21 7.26
C THR A 183 -17.19 -3.54 8.00
N LEU A 184 -16.19 -4.31 8.44
CA LEU A 184 -14.99 -3.74 9.10
C LEU A 184 -14.29 -2.68 8.25
N PRO A 185 -14.02 -2.90 6.94
CA PRO A 185 -13.41 -1.88 6.10
C PRO A 185 -14.24 -0.59 6.03
N GLU A 186 -15.58 -0.71 5.99
CA GLU A 186 -16.47 0.44 5.96
C GLU A 186 -16.44 1.19 7.30
N ALA A 187 -16.51 0.49 8.43
CA ALA A 187 -16.39 1.09 9.77
C ALA A 187 -15.06 1.84 9.93
N VAL A 188 -13.94 1.21 9.51
CA VAL A 188 -12.62 1.83 9.53
C VAL A 188 -12.60 3.12 8.70
N ASN A 189 -13.19 3.12 7.50
CA ASN A 189 -13.24 4.30 6.62
C ASN A 189 -14.05 5.45 7.23
N LEU A 190 -15.15 5.15 7.92
CA LEU A 190 -15.98 6.14 8.57
C LEU A 190 -15.28 6.75 9.79
N ILE A 191 -14.57 5.91 10.57
CA ILE A 191 -13.88 6.33 11.80
C ILE A 191 -12.58 7.07 11.50
N ARG A 192 -11.77 6.63 10.52
CA ARG A 192 -10.56 7.32 10.07
C ARG A 192 -10.90 8.69 9.48
N GLY A 193 -9.94 9.60 9.46
CA GLY A 193 -10.08 10.92 8.84
C GLY A 193 -8.94 11.82 9.26
N LYS A 194 -8.89 13.03 8.75
CA LYS A 194 -7.79 13.98 8.93
C LYS A 194 -7.50 14.24 10.41
N ARG A 195 -6.24 14.23 10.81
CA ARG A 195 -5.76 14.59 12.15
C ARG A 195 -6.38 15.91 12.62
N GLY A 196 -6.74 15.95 13.90
CA GLY A 196 -7.36 17.11 14.55
C GLY A 196 -8.85 17.26 14.29
N THR A 197 -9.46 16.42 13.44
CA THR A 197 -10.92 16.38 13.26
C THR A 197 -11.58 15.47 14.30
N THR A 198 -12.85 15.70 14.58
CA THR A 198 -13.61 14.94 15.59
C THR A 198 -14.53 13.94 14.92
N VAL A 199 -14.54 12.71 15.42
CA VAL A 199 -15.59 11.72 15.17
C VAL A 199 -16.30 11.40 16.48
N HIS A 200 -17.60 11.26 16.43
CA HIS A 200 -18.44 10.88 17.56
C HIS A 200 -18.77 9.39 17.43
N LEU A 201 -18.37 8.59 18.40
CA LEU A 201 -18.72 7.18 18.46
C LEU A 201 -19.65 6.93 19.63
N THR A 202 -20.76 6.25 19.37
CA THR A 202 -21.68 5.81 20.44
C THR A 202 -21.30 4.39 20.85
N PHE A 203 -20.84 4.26 22.07
CA PHE A 203 -20.48 2.98 22.68
C PHE A 203 -21.63 2.43 23.51
N LEU A 204 -21.75 1.11 23.53
CA LEU A 204 -22.68 0.37 24.38
C LEU A 204 -21.93 -0.73 25.11
N LYS A 205 -21.89 -0.67 26.42
CA LYS A 205 -21.40 -1.75 27.27
C LYS A 205 -22.48 -2.82 27.47
N GLU A 206 -22.09 -4.05 27.68
CA GLU A 206 -23.03 -5.15 27.96
C GLU A 206 -23.88 -4.82 29.21
N GLY A 207 -25.19 -4.80 29.04
CA GLY A 207 -26.11 -4.41 30.11
C GLY A 207 -26.16 -2.92 30.47
N GLY A 208 -25.41 -2.07 29.74
CA GLY A 208 -25.34 -0.63 29.99
C GLY A 208 -26.28 0.20 29.10
N THR A 209 -26.12 1.52 29.18
CA THR A 209 -26.80 2.49 28.31
C THR A 209 -25.84 3.01 27.26
N PRO A 210 -26.32 3.38 26.05
CA PRO A 210 -25.49 4.01 25.04
C PRO A 210 -24.84 5.31 25.52
N VAL A 211 -23.54 5.47 25.27
CA VAL A 211 -22.78 6.69 25.60
C VAL A 211 -22.04 7.17 24.35
N GLU A 212 -22.36 8.39 23.90
CA GLU A 212 -21.62 9.04 22.82
C GLU A 212 -20.35 9.68 23.39
N LYS A 213 -19.21 9.45 22.70
CA LYS A 213 -17.92 10.05 23.02
C LYS A 213 -17.35 10.76 21.79
N PRO A 214 -17.01 12.07 21.89
CA PRO A 214 -16.24 12.77 20.88
C PRO A 214 -14.78 12.32 20.96
N LEU A 215 -14.21 11.87 19.85
CA LEU A 215 -12.82 11.45 19.75
C LEU A 215 -12.10 12.29 18.71
N ILE A 216 -11.04 12.97 19.12
CA ILE A 216 -10.20 13.75 18.22
C ILE A 216 -9.22 12.80 17.54
N ARG A 217 -9.16 12.81 16.21
CA ARG A 217 -8.22 11.97 15.47
C ARG A 217 -6.79 12.43 15.68
N GLU A 218 -5.93 11.50 15.98
CA GLU A 218 -4.48 11.68 16.09
C GLU A 218 -3.77 10.75 15.08
N THR A 219 -2.50 11.02 14.78
CA THR A 219 -1.68 10.11 13.99
C THR A 219 -1.33 8.89 14.84
N ILE A 220 -1.75 7.74 14.38
CA ILE A 220 -1.49 6.43 14.97
C ILE A 220 -0.24 5.86 14.30
N ILE A 221 0.78 5.54 15.08
CA ILE A 221 1.99 4.89 14.61
C ILE A 221 1.87 3.39 14.89
N VAL A 222 2.08 2.57 13.85
CA VAL A 222 2.15 1.12 13.96
C VAL A 222 3.60 0.71 13.71
N PRO A 223 4.33 0.28 14.74
CA PRO A 223 5.70 -0.18 14.55
C PRO A 223 5.77 -1.32 13.54
N SER A 224 6.78 -1.30 12.69
CA SER A 224 7.08 -2.39 11.76
C SER A 224 8.06 -3.39 12.35
N VAL A 225 8.81 -2.99 13.37
CA VAL A 225 9.80 -3.82 14.05
C VAL A 225 9.53 -3.81 15.55
N GLU A 226 9.41 -5.01 16.13
CA GLU A 226 9.30 -5.22 17.57
C GLU A 226 10.41 -6.17 18.03
N LEU A 227 10.96 -5.96 19.21
CA LEU A 227 12.03 -6.77 19.78
C LEU A 227 11.71 -7.12 21.23
N GLU A 228 11.73 -8.40 21.50
CA GLU A 228 11.62 -8.97 22.84
C GLU A 228 12.80 -9.90 23.12
N PHE A 229 13.27 -9.94 24.39
CA PHE A 229 14.23 -10.95 24.83
C PHE A 229 13.51 -12.00 25.65
N VAL A 230 13.51 -13.23 25.13
CA VAL A 230 12.83 -14.38 25.75
C VAL A 230 13.86 -15.26 26.43
N GLU A 231 13.65 -15.55 27.71
CA GLU A 231 14.51 -16.48 28.46
C GLU A 231 13.98 -17.90 28.27
N GLN A 232 14.87 -18.81 27.83
CA GLN A 232 14.58 -20.23 27.68
C GLN A 232 15.76 -21.05 28.23
N ASP A 233 15.52 -21.94 29.20
CA ASP A 233 16.52 -22.81 29.80
C ASP A 233 17.80 -22.13 30.29
N GLY A 234 17.65 -20.87 30.80
CA GLY A 234 18.77 -20.03 31.28
C GLY A 234 19.54 -19.32 30.17
N SER A 235 19.13 -19.46 28.91
CA SER A 235 19.66 -18.76 27.76
C SER A 235 18.69 -17.67 27.31
N SER A 236 19.21 -16.57 26.74
CA SER A 236 18.39 -15.48 26.21
C SER A 236 18.36 -15.54 24.69
N VAL A 237 17.17 -15.44 24.11
CA VAL A 237 16.89 -15.42 22.67
C VAL A 237 16.31 -14.05 22.31
N ALA A 238 16.79 -13.43 21.23
CA ALA A 238 16.17 -12.23 20.69
C ALA A 238 15.04 -12.63 19.73
N HIS A 239 13.79 -12.39 20.11
CA HIS A 239 12.63 -12.49 19.24
C HIS A 239 12.44 -11.16 18.51
N LEU A 240 12.82 -11.12 17.23
CA LEU A 240 12.81 -9.94 16.38
C LEU A 240 11.67 -10.07 15.36
N MET A 241 10.56 -9.41 15.65
CA MET A 241 9.39 -9.42 14.80
C MET A 241 9.45 -8.30 13.77
N LEU A 242 9.22 -8.62 12.51
CA LEU A 242 9.14 -7.67 11.41
C LEU A 242 7.80 -7.84 10.69
N SER A 243 6.90 -6.86 10.82
CA SER A 243 5.54 -6.93 10.31
C SER A 243 5.36 -6.38 8.89
N LYS A 244 6.30 -5.53 8.41
CA LYS A 244 6.29 -4.96 7.04
C LYS A 244 7.62 -4.29 6.70
N PHE A 245 7.80 -3.94 5.41
CA PHE A 245 8.94 -3.18 4.91
C PHE A 245 8.45 -1.80 4.42
N GLY A 246 8.32 -0.86 5.34
CA GLY A 246 7.81 0.50 5.10
C GLY A 246 8.82 1.59 5.42
N ASP A 247 8.36 2.85 5.40
CA ASP A 247 9.20 4.05 5.59
C ASP A 247 9.95 4.06 6.92
N ARG A 248 9.34 3.53 7.98
CA ARG A 248 9.88 3.53 9.35
C ARG A 248 10.79 2.34 9.64
N THR A 249 10.73 1.30 8.80
CA THR A 249 11.34 -0.01 9.10
C THR A 249 12.84 0.09 9.30
N GLN A 250 13.56 0.89 8.52
CA GLN A 250 15.01 0.99 8.62
C GLN A 250 15.45 1.56 9.98
N ASP A 251 14.81 2.63 10.44
CA ASP A 251 15.14 3.27 11.73
C ASP A 251 14.79 2.37 12.92
N GLU A 252 13.61 1.73 12.88
CA GLU A 252 13.15 0.80 13.91
C GLU A 252 14.03 -0.46 13.97
N TRP A 253 14.45 -0.96 12.80
CA TRP A 253 15.40 -2.07 12.69
C TRP A 253 16.77 -1.73 13.26
N ASP A 254 17.31 -0.57 12.94
CA ASP A 254 18.62 -0.12 13.44
C ASP A 254 18.61 0.03 14.97
N ASP A 255 17.48 0.46 15.56
CA ASP A 255 17.27 0.49 16.99
C ASP A 255 17.26 -0.91 17.61
N ALA A 256 16.56 -1.85 16.97
CA ALA A 256 16.50 -3.25 17.42
C ALA A 256 17.88 -3.90 17.34
N VAL A 257 18.61 -3.74 16.24
CA VAL A 257 19.98 -4.26 16.06
C VAL A 257 20.93 -3.72 17.15
N ARG A 258 20.87 -2.41 17.44
CA ARG A 258 21.69 -1.84 18.55
C ARG A 258 21.39 -2.51 19.89
N LYS A 259 20.11 -2.76 20.21
CA LYS A 259 19.70 -3.42 21.46
C LYS A 259 20.17 -4.88 21.48
N ILE A 260 20.05 -5.62 20.39
CA ILE A 260 20.54 -7.01 20.26
C ILE A 260 22.05 -7.07 20.52
N LEU A 261 22.82 -6.22 19.87
CA LEU A 261 24.27 -6.18 20.03
C LEU A 261 24.68 -5.80 21.46
N ALA A 262 24.00 -4.82 22.06
CA ALA A 262 24.25 -4.42 23.44
C ALA A 262 23.92 -5.54 24.43
N GLU A 263 22.83 -6.28 24.23
CA GLU A 263 22.48 -7.40 25.10
C GLU A 263 23.44 -8.59 24.91
N ASN A 264 23.82 -8.91 23.67
CA ASN A 264 24.79 -9.95 23.36
C ASN A 264 26.18 -9.69 23.97
N GLN A 265 26.56 -8.41 24.16
CA GLN A 265 27.80 -8.03 24.87
C GLN A 265 27.71 -8.24 26.39
N LYS A 266 26.53 -8.08 26.99
CA LYS A 266 26.32 -8.30 28.44
C LYS A 266 26.17 -9.77 28.77
N LYS A 267 25.30 -10.47 28.01
CA LYS A 267 25.05 -11.90 28.14
C LYS A 267 24.94 -12.46 26.72
N LYS A 268 25.82 -13.39 26.38
CA LYS A 268 25.82 -14.02 25.07
C LYS A 268 24.43 -14.59 24.77
N LEU A 269 23.81 -14.08 23.71
CA LEU A 269 22.55 -14.61 23.23
C LEU A 269 22.71 -16.00 22.63
N GLN A 270 21.72 -16.87 22.80
CA GLN A 270 21.64 -18.16 22.09
C GLN A 270 21.48 -17.91 20.60
N GLY A 271 20.64 -16.94 20.21
CA GLY A 271 20.44 -16.54 18.82
C GLY A 271 19.31 -15.53 18.65
N ILE A 272 18.92 -15.35 17.40
CA ILE A 272 17.83 -14.48 16.95
C ILE A 272 16.77 -15.34 16.27
N VAL A 273 15.53 -15.24 16.68
CA VAL A 273 14.37 -15.68 15.90
C VAL A 273 13.87 -14.46 15.11
N LEU A 274 14.12 -14.43 13.81
CA LEU A 274 13.58 -13.43 12.90
C LEU A 274 12.17 -13.83 12.50
N ASP A 275 11.18 -13.22 13.08
CA ASP A 275 9.77 -13.54 12.85
C ASP A 275 9.19 -12.68 11.72
N LEU A 276 8.90 -13.33 10.61
CA LEU A 276 8.33 -12.77 9.39
C LEU A 276 6.88 -13.25 9.16
N ARG A 277 6.26 -13.90 10.15
CA ARG A 277 4.87 -14.34 10.04
C ARG A 277 3.93 -13.16 9.76
N ASN A 278 2.97 -13.37 8.85
CA ASN A 278 1.97 -12.38 8.43
C ASN A 278 2.57 -11.07 7.86
N ASN A 279 3.84 -11.07 7.47
CA ASN A 279 4.48 -9.93 6.82
C ASN A 279 4.25 -9.97 5.30
N PRO A 280 3.40 -9.09 4.72
CA PRO A 280 3.07 -9.11 3.29
C PRO A 280 4.19 -8.56 2.40
N GLY A 281 5.30 -8.08 2.98
CA GLY A 281 6.39 -7.43 2.28
C GLY A 281 6.37 -5.92 2.41
N GLY A 282 6.64 -5.23 1.32
CA GLY A 282 6.78 -3.78 1.19
C GLY A 282 7.92 -3.42 0.26
N TYR A 283 8.74 -2.44 0.62
CA TYR A 283 9.84 -1.97 -0.22
C TYR A 283 10.94 -3.02 -0.44
N LEU A 284 11.26 -3.28 -1.72
CA LEU A 284 12.33 -4.19 -2.11
C LEU A 284 13.67 -3.72 -1.55
N GLN A 285 14.00 -2.42 -1.68
CA GLN A 285 15.28 -1.89 -1.20
C GLN A 285 15.46 -2.12 0.30
N THR A 286 14.42 -1.90 1.10
CA THR A 286 14.49 -2.17 2.55
C THR A 286 14.82 -3.64 2.82
N SER A 287 14.25 -4.60 2.05
CA SER A 287 14.61 -6.01 2.25
C SER A 287 16.08 -6.31 1.95
N VAL A 288 16.66 -5.62 0.96
CA VAL A 288 18.10 -5.71 0.63
C VAL A 288 18.96 -5.14 1.77
N ASP A 289 18.54 -3.99 2.31
CA ASP A 289 19.25 -3.33 3.40
C ASP A 289 19.21 -4.16 4.69
N LEU A 290 18.06 -4.76 5.03
CA LEU A 290 17.93 -5.63 6.18
C LEU A 290 18.71 -6.96 6.01
N ALA A 291 18.68 -7.56 4.82
CA ALA A 291 19.46 -8.76 4.49
C ALA A 291 20.98 -8.53 4.68
N SER A 292 21.43 -7.30 4.43
CA SER A 292 22.83 -6.91 4.60
C SER A 292 23.33 -6.99 6.04
N ASP A 293 22.46 -7.07 7.04
CA ASP A 293 22.87 -7.26 8.43
C ASP A 293 23.23 -8.70 8.77
N PHE A 294 22.77 -9.63 7.96
CA PHE A 294 23.04 -11.07 8.09
C PHE A 294 24.11 -11.56 7.10
N ILE A 295 24.18 -10.98 5.90
CA ILE A 295 25.05 -11.41 4.78
C ILE A 295 26.20 -10.43 4.64
N ASP A 296 27.46 -10.87 4.82
CA ASP A 296 28.62 -9.97 4.75
C ASP A 296 28.84 -9.43 3.32
N LYS A 297 28.91 -10.32 2.34
CA LYS A 297 28.99 -9.97 0.91
C LYS A 297 28.25 -10.99 0.08
N GLY A 298 27.31 -10.54 -0.73
CA GLY A 298 26.57 -11.48 -1.56
C GLY A 298 25.43 -10.85 -2.34
N LEU A 299 24.88 -11.65 -3.23
CA LEU A 299 23.66 -11.36 -3.95
C LEU A 299 22.48 -11.52 -2.97
N VAL A 300 21.58 -10.56 -2.95
CA VAL A 300 20.33 -10.66 -2.17
C VAL A 300 19.17 -11.07 -3.08
N VAL A 301 19.03 -10.40 -4.23
CA VAL A 301 17.95 -10.69 -5.18
C VAL A 301 18.36 -10.25 -6.58
N THR A 302 17.87 -10.96 -7.60
CA THR A 302 17.97 -10.55 -9.01
C THR A 302 16.59 -10.16 -9.52
N GLN A 303 16.44 -8.93 -9.99
CA GLN A 303 15.22 -8.44 -10.63
C GLN A 303 15.37 -8.58 -12.15
N LYS A 304 14.43 -9.29 -12.80
CA LYS A 304 14.36 -9.44 -14.25
C LYS A 304 13.14 -8.71 -14.79
N GLY A 305 13.39 -7.52 -15.35
CA GLY A 305 12.40 -6.72 -16.06
C GLY A 305 12.27 -7.13 -17.53
N ARG A 306 11.42 -6.40 -18.25
CA ARG A 306 11.18 -6.64 -19.67
C ARG A 306 12.43 -6.43 -20.54
N TYR A 307 13.29 -5.48 -20.17
CA TYR A 307 14.43 -5.04 -20.99
C TYR A 307 15.76 -5.12 -20.28
N GLN A 308 15.77 -5.29 -18.96
CA GLN A 308 16.98 -5.26 -18.16
C GLN A 308 16.91 -6.24 -17.00
N GLU A 309 18.07 -6.69 -16.57
CA GLU A 309 18.27 -7.45 -15.34
C GLU A 309 19.06 -6.59 -14.37
N GLU A 310 18.63 -6.52 -13.13
CA GLU A 310 19.28 -5.79 -12.06
C GLU A 310 19.59 -6.74 -10.89
N ARG A 311 20.80 -6.64 -10.34
CA ARG A 311 21.27 -7.49 -9.25
C ARG A 311 21.51 -6.66 -8.02
N TYR A 312 20.73 -6.91 -6.99
CA TYR A 312 20.86 -6.25 -5.71
C TYR A 312 21.78 -7.08 -4.80
N THR A 313 22.88 -6.47 -4.38
CA THR A 313 23.84 -7.05 -3.46
C THR A 313 23.79 -6.36 -2.12
N THR A 314 24.41 -6.93 -1.10
CA THR A 314 24.52 -6.33 0.22
C THR A 314 25.06 -4.89 0.14
N THR A 315 24.47 -3.99 0.93
CA THR A 315 24.75 -2.54 0.92
C THR A 315 25.70 -2.10 2.01
N ARG A 316 25.95 -2.95 3.03
CA ARG A 316 26.82 -2.66 4.18
C ARG A 316 27.44 -3.94 4.73
N LYS A 317 28.41 -3.77 5.66
CA LYS A 317 28.98 -4.87 6.43
C LYS A 317 27.94 -5.45 7.38
N ALA A 318 27.86 -6.79 7.44
CA ALA A 318 26.90 -7.49 8.30
C ALA A 318 27.20 -7.22 9.79
N ARG A 319 26.15 -6.80 10.52
CA ARG A 319 26.23 -6.51 11.96
C ARG A 319 25.84 -7.71 12.83
N LEU A 320 25.05 -8.64 12.31
CA LEU A 320 24.48 -9.78 13.03
C LEU A 320 25.09 -11.12 12.62
N LEU A 321 26.15 -11.11 11.80
CA LEU A 321 26.76 -12.30 11.20
C LEU A 321 27.19 -13.36 12.24
N GLU A 322 27.68 -12.92 13.39
CA GLU A 322 28.25 -13.79 14.44
C GLU A 322 27.19 -14.35 15.41
N ILE A 323 25.93 -13.94 15.28
CA ILE A 323 24.84 -14.37 16.13
C ILE A 323 24.02 -15.43 15.36
N PRO A 324 23.79 -16.63 15.91
CA PRO A 324 22.94 -17.62 15.26
C PRO A 324 21.54 -17.06 14.96
N VAL A 325 20.98 -17.41 13.80
CA VAL A 325 19.68 -16.91 13.34
C VAL A 325 18.85 -18.03 12.78
N VAL A 326 17.55 -18.02 13.08
CA VAL A 326 16.52 -18.77 12.36
C VAL A 326 15.43 -17.82 11.91
N ALA A 327 14.76 -18.12 10.79
CA ALA A 327 13.66 -17.32 10.28
C ALA A 327 12.33 -18.07 10.45
N LEU A 328 11.37 -17.44 11.10
CA LEU A 328 10.03 -17.97 11.31
C LEU A 328 9.06 -17.34 10.29
N VAL A 329 8.36 -18.18 9.53
CA VAL A 329 7.52 -17.78 8.40
C VAL A 329 6.17 -18.49 8.43
N ASN A 330 5.18 -17.93 7.71
CA ASN A 330 3.88 -18.59 7.51
C ASN A 330 3.27 -18.22 6.14
N LYS A 331 2.04 -18.66 5.88
CA LYS A 331 1.28 -18.36 4.64
C LYS A 331 1.09 -16.87 4.34
N GLY A 332 1.17 -16.02 5.37
CA GLY A 332 1.09 -14.56 5.24
C GLY A 332 2.44 -13.89 4.92
N THR A 333 3.56 -14.64 4.97
CA THR A 333 4.89 -14.15 4.59
C THR A 333 4.98 -14.04 3.08
N ALA A 334 5.18 -12.81 2.52
CA ALA A 334 5.14 -12.58 1.08
C ALA A 334 6.15 -11.53 0.59
N SER A 335 6.53 -11.59 -0.72
CA SER A 335 7.28 -10.53 -1.43
C SER A 335 8.62 -10.19 -0.76
N ALA A 336 8.85 -8.96 -0.29
CA ALA A 336 10.09 -8.50 0.36
C ALA A 336 10.50 -9.39 1.55
N SER A 337 9.53 -9.97 2.29
CA SER A 337 9.80 -10.93 3.37
C SER A 337 10.38 -12.23 2.83
N GLU A 338 9.89 -12.69 1.68
CA GLU A 338 10.42 -13.89 1.02
C GLU A 338 11.79 -13.62 0.41
N ILE A 339 12.07 -12.39 -0.05
CA ILE A 339 13.41 -11.97 -0.48
C ILE A 339 14.38 -12.06 0.69
N LEU A 340 14.05 -11.47 1.84
CA LEU A 340 14.90 -11.49 3.03
C LEU A 340 15.13 -12.93 3.50
N ALA A 341 14.06 -13.70 3.73
CA ALA A 341 14.15 -15.09 4.20
C ALA A 341 14.95 -15.97 3.24
N GLY A 342 14.65 -15.90 1.95
CA GLY A 342 15.34 -16.67 0.92
C GLY A 342 16.81 -16.29 0.75
N ALA A 343 17.14 -15.00 0.83
CA ALA A 343 18.52 -14.52 0.73
C ALA A 343 19.40 -15.03 1.89
N ILE A 344 18.91 -14.89 3.15
CA ILE A 344 19.68 -15.37 4.31
C ILE A 344 19.77 -16.91 4.36
N ARG A 345 18.75 -17.62 3.88
CA ARG A 345 18.81 -19.09 3.70
C ARG A 345 19.88 -19.46 2.68
N ASP A 346 19.84 -18.87 1.48
CA ASP A 346 20.71 -19.26 0.38
C ASP A 346 22.17 -18.88 0.64
N GLN A 347 22.44 -17.75 1.27
CA GLN A 347 23.79 -17.22 1.53
C GLN A 347 24.40 -17.80 2.83
N ASN A 348 23.64 -17.86 3.91
CA ASN A 348 24.16 -18.18 5.26
C ASN A 348 23.63 -19.49 5.85
N LYS A 349 22.83 -20.25 5.09
CA LYS A 349 22.23 -21.50 5.53
C LYS A 349 21.32 -21.32 6.77
N VAL A 350 20.71 -20.14 6.92
CA VAL A 350 19.71 -19.88 7.95
C VAL A 350 18.53 -20.82 7.74
N LYS A 351 18.11 -21.54 8.78
CA LYS A 351 16.96 -22.44 8.72
C LYS A 351 15.66 -21.62 8.67
N ILE A 352 14.76 -21.99 7.75
CA ILE A 352 13.42 -21.47 7.69
C ILE A 352 12.49 -22.43 8.43
N ILE A 353 11.68 -21.87 9.34
CA ILE A 353 10.80 -22.62 10.24
C ILE A 353 9.37 -22.08 10.08
N GLY A 354 8.38 -22.96 10.18
CA GLY A 354 6.97 -22.57 10.15
C GLY A 354 6.19 -23.19 9.02
N GLU A 355 5.43 -22.38 8.27
CA GLU A 355 4.61 -22.82 7.15
C GLU A 355 5.20 -22.34 5.83
N LYS A 356 4.78 -22.99 4.75
CA LYS A 356 5.10 -22.56 3.39
C LYS A 356 4.61 -21.14 3.14
N THR A 357 5.48 -20.28 2.60
CA THR A 357 5.17 -18.86 2.35
C THR A 357 4.22 -18.66 1.16
N PHE A 358 3.78 -17.42 0.94
CA PHE A 358 2.77 -17.05 -0.06
C PHE A 358 3.22 -17.30 -1.50
N GLY A 359 4.45 -16.93 -1.87
CA GLY A 359 4.96 -17.07 -3.23
C GLY A 359 4.65 -15.87 -4.15
N LYS A 360 4.92 -14.64 -3.71
CA LYS A 360 4.81 -13.44 -4.56
C LYS A 360 6.17 -13.10 -5.18
N GLY A 361 6.50 -13.70 -6.32
CA GLY A 361 7.78 -13.57 -7.03
C GLY A 361 7.82 -12.46 -8.09
N THR A 362 7.05 -11.35 -7.90
CA THR A 362 6.96 -10.23 -8.84
C THR A 362 7.19 -8.88 -8.15
N VAL A 363 7.69 -7.90 -8.90
CA VAL A 363 7.90 -6.52 -8.47
C VAL A 363 6.88 -5.62 -9.14
N GLN A 364 6.21 -4.82 -8.35
CA GLN A 364 5.32 -3.77 -8.84
C GLN A 364 6.02 -2.41 -8.74
N ASP A 365 5.84 -1.60 -9.78
CA ASP A 365 6.12 -0.16 -9.74
C ASP A 365 4.82 0.58 -9.42
N ALA A 366 4.88 1.47 -8.44
CA ALA A 366 3.76 2.32 -8.06
C ALA A 366 3.85 3.63 -8.85
N MET A 367 2.95 3.80 -9.81
CA MET A 367 2.86 4.99 -10.65
C MET A 367 1.78 5.92 -10.07
N ASP A 368 2.19 6.94 -9.31
CA ASP A 368 1.29 7.82 -8.56
C ASP A 368 0.82 9.06 -9.35
N ASP A 369 1.31 9.29 -10.58
CA ASP A 369 1.03 10.51 -11.35
C ASP A 369 -0.12 10.36 -12.36
N LEU A 370 -1.17 9.64 -12.00
CA LEU A 370 -2.38 9.55 -12.84
C LEU A 370 -3.31 10.77 -12.68
N GLY A 371 -3.00 11.66 -11.72
CA GLY A 371 -3.83 12.79 -11.34
C GLY A 371 -5.00 12.41 -10.42
N GLY A 372 -5.53 13.40 -9.70
CA GLY A 372 -6.67 13.20 -8.79
C GLY A 372 -6.41 12.32 -7.57
N GLY A 373 -5.16 11.90 -7.31
CA GLY A 373 -4.77 11.05 -6.18
C GLY A 373 -4.95 9.55 -6.42
N ALA A 374 -5.26 9.13 -7.65
CA ALA A 374 -5.31 7.71 -8.02
C ALA A 374 -3.91 7.17 -8.28
N GLY A 375 -3.71 5.86 -8.08
CA GLY A 375 -2.46 5.15 -8.34
C GLY A 375 -2.65 3.98 -9.30
N LEU A 376 -1.54 3.56 -9.91
CA LEU A 376 -1.47 2.37 -10.73
C LEU A 376 -0.25 1.55 -10.31
N HIS A 377 -0.48 0.37 -9.76
CA HIS A 377 0.57 -0.59 -9.50
C HIS A 377 0.70 -1.50 -10.73
N VAL A 378 1.89 -1.56 -11.32
CA VAL A 378 2.16 -2.37 -12.51
C VAL A 378 3.25 -3.37 -12.23
N THR A 379 3.03 -4.63 -12.52
CA THR A 379 4.10 -5.63 -12.48
C THR A 379 5.11 -5.36 -13.59
N ILE A 380 6.31 -4.93 -13.20
CA ILE A 380 7.38 -4.55 -14.12
C ILE A 380 8.51 -5.60 -14.22
N ALA A 381 8.60 -6.51 -13.25
CA ALA A 381 9.66 -7.50 -13.20
C ALA A 381 9.27 -8.74 -12.40
N LYS A 382 10.02 -9.82 -12.65
CA LYS A 382 10.13 -11.00 -11.78
C LYS A 382 11.38 -10.84 -10.92
N TRP A 383 11.38 -11.44 -9.73
CA TRP A 383 12.58 -11.50 -8.93
C TRP A 383 12.97 -12.96 -8.62
N LEU A 384 14.26 -13.19 -8.52
CA LEU A 384 14.87 -14.49 -8.28
C LEU A 384 15.72 -14.44 -7.02
N LEU A 385 15.68 -15.48 -6.22
CA LEU A 385 16.56 -15.68 -5.07
C LEU A 385 18.03 -15.81 -5.53
N PRO A 386 19.01 -15.74 -4.61
CA PRO A 386 20.42 -15.99 -4.93
C PRO A 386 20.67 -17.37 -5.57
N SER A 387 19.91 -18.39 -5.18
CA SER A 387 19.91 -19.72 -5.82
C SER A 387 19.49 -19.70 -7.30
N GLY A 388 18.87 -18.63 -7.77
CA GLY A 388 18.24 -18.54 -9.08
C GLY A 388 16.77 -18.98 -9.11
N ASP A 389 16.22 -19.39 -7.97
CA ASP A 389 14.84 -19.86 -7.88
C ASP A 389 13.84 -18.71 -8.03
N TRP A 390 12.83 -18.93 -8.87
CA TRP A 390 11.65 -18.10 -8.95
C TRP A 390 10.51 -18.75 -8.15
N ILE A 391 10.18 -18.13 -7.02
CA ILE A 391 9.25 -18.70 -6.04
C ILE A 391 7.78 -18.34 -6.30
N HIS A 392 7.49 -17.65 -7.41
CA HIS A 392 6.13 -17.21 -7.75
C HIS A 392 5.16 -18.40 -7.77
N GLU A 393 4.03 -18.26 -7.06
CA GLU A 393 3.02 -19.30 -6.81
C GLU A 393 3.52 -20.57 -6.07
N LYS A 394 4.83 -20.64 -5.82
CA LYS A 394 5.44 -21.78 -5.14
C LYS A 394 5.72 -21.53 -3.66
N GLY A 395 6.09 -20.29 -3.32
CA GLY A 395 6.55 -19.93 -1.98
C GLY A 395 7.90 -20.57 -1.60
N ILE A 396 8.36 -20.23 -0.40
CA ILE A 396 9.50 -20.89 0.25
C ILE A 396 8.94 -21.98 1.14
N THR A 397 9.41 -23.20 0.96
CA THR A 397 9.10 -24.31 1.84
C THR A 397 10.06 -24.29 3.03
N PRO A 398 9.58 -24.29 4.28
CA PRO A 398 10.44 -24.33 5.46
C PRO A 398 11.18 -25.66 5.54
N GLU A 399 12.40 -25.66 6.11
CA GLU A 399 13.15 -26.85 6.43
C GLU A 399 12.57 -27.58 7.67
N ILE A 400 11.93 -26.82 8.56
CA ILE A 400 11.27 -27.34 9.76
C ILE A 400 9.83 -26.85 9.78
N GLU A 401 8.88 -27.75 9.59
CA GLU A 401 7.47 -27.42 9.68
C GLU A 401 7.08 -27.16 11.15
N ALA A 402 6.42 -26.03 11.39
CA ALA A 402 5.91 -25.66 12.70
C ALA A 402 4.58 -24.92 12.52
N LEU A 403 3.56 -25.47 13.17
CA LEU A 403 2.19 -24.94 13.15
C LEU A 403 1.80 -24.59 14.58
N ASP A 404 1.09 -23.49 14.74
CA ASP A 404 0.42 -23.18 16.00
C ASP A 404 -0.85 -24.04 16.12
N ASN A 405 -1.07 -24.61 17.28
CA ASN A 405 -2.28 -25.36 17.54
C ASN A 405 -3.42 -24.43 17.98
N ALA A 406 -4.51 -24.42 17.22
CA ALA A 406 -5.67 -23.58 17.54
C ALA A 406 -6.33 -23.92 18.89
N GLU A 407 -6.04 -25.08 19.49
CA GLU A 407 -6.56 -25.51 20.79
C GLU A 407 -5.74 -24.95 21.97
N THR A 408 -4.49 -24.52 21.72
CA THR A 408 -3.55 -23.99 22.72
C THR A 408 -3.27 -22.50 22.47
N MET A 409 -4.31 -21.67 22.49
CA MET A 409 -4.24 -20.23 22.12
C MET A 409 -3.24 -19.40 22.95
N ASP A 410 -2.80 -19.87 24.10
CA ASP A 410 -1.85 -19.18 24.98
C ASP A 410 -0.38 -19.59 24.74
N VAL A 411 -0.12 -20.52 23.80
CA VAL A 411 1.22 -21.05 23.51
C VAL A 411 1.54 -20.83 22.04
N ASP A 412 2.67 -20.20 21.76
CA ASP A 412 3.22 -20.03 20.39
C ASP A 412 4.20 -21.20 20.13
N GLU A 413 3.65 -22.35 19.71
CA GLU A 413 4.44 -23.56 19.47
C GLU A 413 5.44 -23.38 18.33
N ALA A 414 5.09 -22.57 17.33
CA ALA A 414 5.98 -22.28 16.22
C ALA A 414 7.19 -21.46 16.68
N LEU A 415 7.00 -20.48 17.57
CA LEU A 415 8.08 -19.71 18.18
C LEU A 415 8.95 -20.61 19.07
N GLN A 416 8.34 -21.46 19.90
CA GLN A 416 9.09 -22.41 20.74
C GLN A 416 9.99 -23.30 19.90
N LYS A 417 9.45 -23.87 18.81
CA LYS A 417 10.21 -24.71 17.88
C LYS A 417 11.32 -23.96 17.15
N ALA A 418 11.10 -22.67 16.86
CA ALA A 418 12.13 -21.81 16.30
C ALA A 418 13.27 -21.56 17.29
N MET A 419 12.96 -21.33 18.57
CA MET A 419 13.96 -21.18 19.63
C MET A 419 14.76 -22.45 19.87
N GLU A 420 14.13 -23.63 19.82
CA GLU A 420 14.80 -24.95 19.95
C GLU A 420 15.75 -25.23 18.77
N ALA A 421 15.53 -24.64 17.61
CA ALA A 421 16.32 -24.85 16.39
C ALA A 421 17.57 -23.97 16.30
N LEU A 422 17.72 -22.98 17.22
CA LEU A 422 18.93 -22.17 17.40
C LEU A 422 20.05 -22.97 18.02
#